data_487f7bb345ed537f174092cc9737c9c8
#
_entry.id   487f7bb345ed537f174092cc9737c9c8
#
_cell.length_a   1.000
_cell.length_b   1.000
_cell.length_c   1.000
_cell.angle_alpha   90.00
_cell.angle_beta   90.00
_cell.angle_gamma   90.00
#
_symmetry.space_group_name_H-M   'P 1'
#
loop_
_entity.id
_entity.type
_entity.pdbx_description
1 polymer ?
#
loop_
_entity_poly.entity_id
_entity_poly.type
_entity_poly.pdbx_seq_one_letter_code
_entity_poly.pdbx_strand_id
1 'polypeptide(L)'
;MSTATSSTATRAGCSSTRASASADERAWEGLEVDSIVLTHMHPDHVGGAERAAETTGARVHQLGLDYDQCVRVWGSADWPERMAGWFRAHGVPTPVADELIEQGHAVAPFIRFVREPRLLREGDRVDGWEVLWLPGHADGHVALLRDGVLVCGDVLLAGISPAVGLYPESRPDPLADYLRTLERIVELDPAVAYPGHGEPVREPAERARELVEHHRGRLEETRVALADEPRTGYEVSVALFGDELSPPLRRFAVAETLSHLEHLVFRGGAARSSDGSLAYTAA
;
A
#
# COMPACT_ATOMS: atom_id res chain seq x y z
N MET A 1 7.62 42.10 5.56
CA MET A 1 7.80 40.96 6.48
C MET A 1 6.92 39.83 5.97
N SER A 2 7.52 38.95 5.16
CA SER A 2 6.82 37.82 4.52
C SER A 2 7.13 36.60 5.35
N THR A 3 6.14 36.11 6.10
CA THR A 3 6.22 34.82 6.79
C THR A 3 6.04 33.73 5.75
N ALA A 4 7.14 33.17 5.30
CA ALA A 4 7.15 31.92 4.54
C ALA A 4 6.77 30.79 5.52
N THR A 5 5.50 30.40 5.54
CA THR A 5 5.07 29.15 6.14
C THR A 5 5.58 28.03 5.26
N SER A 6 6.71 27.47 5.63
CA SER A 6 7.33 26.31 4.97
C SER A 6 6.38 25.11 5.14
N SER A 7 5.72 24.70 4.05
CA SER A 7 4.91 23.48 3.98
C SER A 7 5.86 22.27 3.82
N THR A 8 6.46 21.82 4.88
CA THR A 8 7.51 20.79 4.87
C THR A 8 7.06 19.43 5.38
N ALA A 9 5.76 19.24 5.68
CA ALA A 9 5.23 17.94 6.12
C ALA A 9 5.31 16.82 5.06
N THR A 10 5.79 17.11 3.84
CA THR A 10 5.66 16.23 2.68
C THR A 10 6.97 15.67 2.15
N ARG A 11 8.12 15.99 2.73
CA ARG A 11 9.41 15.49 2.21
C ARG A 11 9.90 14.18 2.81
N ALA A 12 9.32 13.69 3.87
CA ALA A 12 9.76 12.45 4.51
C ALA A 12 9.37 11.18 3.73
N GLY A 13 8.45 11.25 2.76
CA GLY A 13 8.00 10.11 1.96
C GLY A 13 8.53 10.08 0.52
N CYS A 14 9.25 11.07 0.06
CA CYS A 14 9.65 11.17 -1.35
C CYS A 14 11.13 10.82 -1.56
N SER A 15 11.43 9.54 -1.55
CA SER A 15 12.70 9.02 -2.05
C SER A 15 12.43 7.74 -2.84
N SER A 16 12.46 7.89 -4.15
CA SER A 16 12.30 6.85 -5.14
C SER A 16 13.16 5.61 -4.89
N THR A 17 12.55 4.43 -5.02
CA THR A 17 13.10 3.19 -5.59
C THR A 17 14.60 2.94 -5.44
N ARG A 18 15.08 2.91 -4.23
CA ARG A 18 16.11 2.01 -3.73
C ARG A 18 15.84 1.92 -2.24
N ALA A 19 15.33 0.77 -1.79
CA ALA A 19 15.44 0.36 -0.41
C ALA A 19 16.92 0.11 -0.11
N SER A 20 17.74 1.14 -0.28
CA SER A 20 19.08 1.20 0.25
C SER A 20 18.96 1.94 1.57
N ALA A 21 19.53 1.37 2.61
CA ALA A 21 19.73 1.94 3.94
C ALA A 21 20.49 3.29 3.95
N SER A 22 20.65 3.91 2.82
CA SER A 22 21.15 5.25 2.55
C SER A 22 20.05 6.12 1.93
N ALA A 23 18.87 6.22 2.57
CA ALA A 23 18.15 7.48 2.46
C ALA A 23 19.20 8.55 2.83
N ASP A 24 19.46 9.49 1.93
CA ASP A 24 20.51 10.49 2.14
C ASP A 24 20.20 11.18 3.47
N GLU A 25 20.99 10.88 4.53
CA GLU A 25 20.79 11.44 5.88
C GLU A 25 20.69 12.96 5.82
N ARG A 26 21.34 13.57 4.81
CA ARG A 26 21.30 14.98 4.53
C ARG A 26 19.96 15.50 4.03
N ALA A 27 19.05 14.62 3.59
CA ALA A 27 17.73 15.05 3.14
C ALA A 27 16.89 15.72 4.25
N TRP A 28 17.17 15.40 5.52
CA TRP A 28 16.47 15.96 6.68
C TRP A 28 17.29 16.93 7.50
N GLU A 29 18.62 17.07 7.20
CA GLU A 29 19.49 18.02 7.88
C GLU A 29 19.03 19.46 7.67
N GLY A 30 18.89 20.21 8.77
CA GLY A 30 18.49 21.62 8.73
C GLY A 30 17.00 21.87 8.43
N LEU A 31 16.17 20.82 8.36
CA LEU A 31 14.72 20.99 8.33
C LEU A 31 14.18 21.30 9.72
N GLU A 32 13.49 22.44 9.84
CA GLU A 32 12.71 22.78 11.03
C GLU A 32 11.28 22.28 10.83
N VAL A 33 10.97 21.11 11.39
CA VAL A 33 9.65 20.47 11.32
C VAL A 33 9.25 19.99 12.71
N ASP A 34 7.99 20.20 13.08
CA ASP A 34 7.44 19.78 14.36
C ASP A 34 6.81 18.38 14.29
N SER A 35 6.35 17.99 13.12
CA SER A 35 5.60 16.75 12.90
C SER A 35 6.02 16.01 11.64
N ILE A 36 6.07 14.69 11.74
CA ILE A 36 6.19 13.74 10.63
C ILE A 36 4.92 12.89 10.63
N VAL A 37 4.21 12.83 9.51
CA VAL A 37 3.05 11.96 9.36
C VAL A 37 3.40 10.82 8.42
N LEU A 38 3.26 9.59 8.90
CA LEU A 38 3.44 8.39 8.09
C LEU A 38 2.12 8.09 7.38
N THR A 39 2.17 8.00 6.06
CA THR A 39 0.99 7.70 5.26
C THR A 39 0.57 6.25 5.39
N HIS A 40 1.54 5.31 5.39
CA HIS A 40 1.29 3.89 5.52
C HIS A 40 2.57 3.09 5.79
N MET A 41 2.40 1.81 6.13
CA MET A 41 3.42 0.90 6.65
C MET A 41 4.41 0.33 5.62
N HIS A 42 4.31 0.65 4.34
CA HIS A 42 5.25 0.09 3.37
C HIS A 42 6.69 0.53 3.65
N PRO A 43 7.70 -0.31 3.33
CA PRO A 43 9.09 -0.11 3.74
C PRO A 43 9.69 1.23 3.38
N ASP A 44 9.38 1.73 2.19
CA ASP A 44 9.87 2.99 1.64
C ASP A 44 9.21 4.23 2.25
N HIS A 45 8.11 4.06 3.00
CA HIS A 45 7.43 5.12 3.75
C HIS A 45 7.77 5.07 5.24
N VAL A 46 7.75 3.89 5.87
CA VAL A 46 7.94 3.76 7.31
C VAL A 46 9.41 3.54 7.69
N GLY A 47 10.23 2.97 6.79
CA GLY A 47 11.58 2.48 7.12
C GLY A 47 12.58 3.56 7.50
N GLY A 48 12.36 4.81 7.07
CA GLY A 48 13.21 5.96 7.42
C GLY A 48 12.69 6.81 8.58
N ALA A 49 11.53 6.49 9.14
CA ALA A 49 10.82 7.35 10.08
C ALA A 49 11.57 7.62 11.39
N GLU A 50 12.18 6.57 11.97
CA GLU A 50 12.96 6.70 13.20
C GLU A 50 14.15 7.65 13.01
N ARG A 51 14.91 7.48 11.92
CA ARG A 51 16.05 8.34 11.59
C ARG A 51 15.61 9.79 11.30
N ALA A 52 14.52 10.00 10.57
CA ALA A 52 13.98 11.33 10.32
C ALA A 52 13.61 12.02 11.64
N ALA A 53 12.99 11.31 12.58
CA ALA A 53 12.66 11.82 13.90
C ALA A 53 13.91 12.14 14.73
N GLU A 54 14.93 11.28 14.73
CA GLU A 54 16.21 11.51 15.42
C GLU A 54 16.93 12.75 14.88
N THR A 55 16.91 12.96 13.56
CA THR A 55 17.60 14.08 12.90
C THR A 55 16.90 15.42 13.13
N THR A 56 15.58 15.44 13.08
CA THR A 56 14.77 16.67 13.13
C THR A 56 14.25 17.00 14.54
N GLY A 57 14.16 16.02 15.41
CA GLY A 57 13.46 16.13 16.70
C GLY A 57 11.93 16.14 16.56
N ALA A 58 11.42 15.94 15.36
CA ALA A 58 9.99 16.00 15.07
C ALA A 58 9.23 14.82 15.68
N ARG A 59 7.96 15.06 16.05
CA ARG A 59 7.07 14.01 16.55
C ARG A 59 6.49 13.21 15.39
N VAL A 60 6.63 11.88 15.45
CA VAL A 60 6.05 10.97 14.46
C VAL A 60 4.59 10.68 14.80
N HIS A 61 3.74 10.77 13.78
CA HIS A 61 2.31 10.49 13.82
C HIS A 61 1.99 9.36 12.84
N GLN A 62 1.15 8.41 13.24
CA GLN A 62 0.76 7.26 12.42
C GLN A 62 -0.65 6.84 12.76
N LEU A 63 -1.45 6.37 11.78
CA LEU A 63 -2.77 5.80 12.09
C LEU A 63 -2.62 4.55 12.96
N GLY A 64 -3.50 4.38 13.95
CA GLY A 64 -3.40 3.25 14.88
C GLY A 64 -3.43 1.89 14.18
N LEU A 65 -4.32 1.69 13.19
CA LEU A 65 -4.38 0.46 12.39
C LEU A 65 -3.09 0.20 11.63
N ASP A 66 -2.48 1.23 11.06
CA ASP A 66 -1.22 1.14 10.33
C ASP A 66 -0.04 0.77 11.24
N TYR A 67 -0.01 1.38 12.43
CA TYR A 67 0.99 1.05 13.45
C TYR A 67 0.86 -0.41 13.93
N ASP A 68 -0.37 -0.89 14.17
CA ASP A 68 -0.61 -2.27 14.56
C ASP A 68 -0.12 -3.25 13.47
N GLN A 69 -0.27 -2.91 12.20
CA GLN A 69 0.29 -3.69 11.09
C GLN A 69 1.82 -3.63 11.05
N CYS A 70 2.44 -2.47 11.28
CA CYS A 70 3.90 -2.37 11.42
C CYS A 70 4.43 -3.32 12.50
N VAL A 71 3.77 -3.39 13.66
CA VAL A 71 4.17 -4.28 14.75
C VAL A 71 4.06 -5.75 14.35
N ARG A 72 2.98 -6.14 13.67
CA ARG A 72 2.76 -7.53 13.24
C ARG A 72 3.66 -7.96 12.08
N VAL A 73 4.03 -7.04 11.21
CA VAL A 73 4.84 -7.31 10.01
C VAL A 73 6.31 -7.06 10.30
N TRP A 74 6.70 -5.82 10.52
CA TRP A 74 8.11 -5.43 10.68
C TRP A 74 8.65 -5.69 12.08
N GLY A 75 7.77 -5.81 13.07
CA GLY A 75 8.12 -6.18 14.45
C GLY A 75 8.21 -7.68 14.70
N SER A 76 7.82 -8.52 13.74
CA SER A 76 7.78 -9.98 13.86
C SER A 76 8.87 -10.64 13.04
N ALA A 77 9.68 -11.49 13.68
CA ALA A 77 10.77 -12.19 13.00
C ALA A 77 10.28 -13.32 12.06
N ASP A 78 9.07 -13.82 12.26
CA ASP A 78 8.49 -14.93 11.50
C ASP A 78 7.55 -14.46 10.38
N TRP A 79 7.47 -13.17 10.14
CA TRP A 79 6.61 -12.62 9.08
C TRP A 79 6.94 -13.16 7.68
N PRO A 80 8.23 -13.29 7.25
CA PRO A 80 8.54 -13.85 5.94
C PRO A 80 8.02 -15.28 5.77
N GLU A 81 8.14 -16.12 6.79
CA GLU A 81 7.65 -17.50 6.77
C GLU A 81 6.11 -17.58 6.72
N ARG A 82 5.44 -16.73 7.51
CA ARG A 82 3.95 -16.65 7.49
C ARG A 82 3.45 -16.20 6.13
N MET A 83 4.08 -15.20 5.54
CA MET A 83 3.74 -14.71 4.20
C MET A 83 3.96 -15.80 3.14
N ALA A 84 5.11 -16.48 3.17
CA ALA A 84 5.39 -17.55 2.22
C ALA A 84 4.44 -18.75 2.40
N GLY A 85 4.10 -19.12 3.63
CA GLY A 85 3.11 -20.14 3.92
C GLY A 85 1.74 -19.80 3.34
N TRP A 86 1.33 -18.53 3.47
CA TRP A 86 0.08 -18.04 2.91
C TRP A 86 0.10 -18.06 1.37
N PHE A 87 1.20 -17.64 0.72
CA PHE A 87 1.33 -17.74 -0.73
C PHE A 87 1.29 -19.18 -1.23
N ARG A 88 1.93 -20.13 -0.52
CA ARG A 88 1.83 -21.57 -0.86
C ARG A 88 0.39 -22.09 -0.78
N ALA A 89 -0.38 -21.63 0.20
CA ALA A 89 -1.82 -21.99 0.29
C ALA A 89 -2.62 -21.51 -0.93
N HIS A 90 -2.17 -20.45 -1.61
CA HIS A 90 -2.75 -19.94 -2.85
C HIS A 90 -2.05 -20.46 -4.13
N GLY A 91 -1.29 -21.57 -4.02
CA GLY A 91 -0.71 -22.28 -5.15
C GLY A 91 0.65 -21.77 -5.61
N VAL A 92 1.29 -20.81 -4.91
CA VAL A 92 2.65 -20.37 -5.27
C VAL A 92 3.63 -21.53 -5.06
N PRO A 93 4.45 -21.89 -6.08
CA PRO A 93 5.41 -22.96 -5.97
C PRO A 93 6.43 -22.74 -4.85
N THR A 94 6.80 -23.82 -4.14
CA THR A 94 7.73 -23.75 -3.01
C THR A 94 9.02 -22.99 -3.32
N PRO A 95 9.72 -23.19 -4.45
CA PRO A 95 10.95 -22.44 -4.72
C PRO A 95 10.72 -20.91 -4.79
N VAL A 96 9.59 -20.47 -5.34
CA VAL A 96 9.25 -19.03 -5.42
C VAL A 96 8.93 -18.49 -4.03
N ALA A 97 8.19 -19.25 -3.22
CA ALA A 97 7.86 -18.85 -1.85
C ALA A 97 9.10 -18.81 -0.95
N ASP A 98 10.05 -19.74 -1.12
CA ASP A 98 11.30 -19.77 -0.36
C ASP A 98 12.19 -18.56 -0.69
N GLU A 99 12.25 -18.13 -1.95
CA GLU A 99 12.96 -16.92 -2.34
C GLU A 99 12.33 -15.65 -1.69
N LEU A 100 11.00 -15.63 -1.53
CA LEU A 100 10.33 -14.53 -0.81
C LEU A 100 10.71 -14.49 0.68
N ILE A 101 10.96 -15.65 1.32
CA ILE A 101 11.48 -15.71 2.70
C ILE A 101 12.86 -15.07 2.76
N GLU A 102 13.77 -15.48 1.87
CA GLU A 102 15.14 -14.93 1.81
C GLU A 102 15.13 -13.42 1.61
N GLN A 103 14.31 -12.92 0.70
CA GLN A 103 14.16 -11.48 0.46
C GLN A 103 13.56 -10.76 1.67
N GLY A 104 12.57 -11.35 2.32
CA GLY A 104 11.95 -10.80 3.54
C GLY A 104 12.99 -10.63 4.66
N HIS A 105 13.78 -11.65 4.93
CA HIS A 105 14.85 -11.59 5.91
C HIS A 105 15.98 -10.61 5.53
N ALA A 106 16.28 -10.48 4.24
CA ALA A 106 17.28 -9.52 3.77
C ALA A 106 16.83 -8.07 3.95
N VAL A 107 15.53 -7.78 3.82
CA VAL A 107 14.98 -6.41 3.90
C VAL A 107 14.63 -6.00 5.33
N ALA A 108 14.07 -6.91 6.14
CA ALA A 108 13.55 -6.62 7.48
C ALA A 108 14.51 -5.84 8.40
N PRO A 109 15.83 -6.12 8.44
CA PRO A 109 16.78 -5.38 9.30
C PRO A 109 16.91 -3.89 8.97
N PHE A 110 16.53 -3.49 7.74
CA PHE A 110 16.62 -2.11 7.29
C PHE A 110 15.31 -1.32 7.53
N ILE A 111 14.24 -1.97 7.96
CA ILE A 111 12.97 -1.31 8.26
C ILE A 111 12.95 -0.88 9.72
N ARG A 112 13.29 0.38 9.95
CA ARG A 112 13.34 0.98 11.30
C ARG A 112 12.12 1.89 11.47
N PHE A 113 11.04 1.34 12.03
CA PHE A 113 9.83 2.10 12.33
C PHE A 113 9.80 2.59 13.79
N VAL A 114 9.15 3.72 14.01
CA VAL A 114 9.03 4.32 15.36
C VAL A 114 8.13 3.46 16.24
N ARG A 115 8.62 3.08 17.42
CA ARG A 115 7.92 2.16 18.33
C ARG A 115 6.78 2.81 19.11
N GLU A 116 6.80 4.11 19.30
CA GLU A 116 5.80 4.86 20.06
C GLU A 116 5.39 6.14 19.30
N PRO A 117 4.76 6.02 18.12
CA PRO A 117 4.25 7.19 17.41
C PRO A 117 3.03 7.75 18.13
N ARG A 118 2.71 9.01 17.88
CA ARG A 118 1.41 9.55 18.24
C ARG A 118 0.35 8.96 17.31
N LEU A 119 -0.57 8.19 17.89
CA LEU A 119 -1.62 7.53 17.11
C LEU A 119 -2.65 8.54 16.63
N LEU A 120 -2.94 8.47 15.32
CA LEU A 120 -3.96 9.25 14.63
C LEU A 120 -5.25 8.46 14.44
N ARG A 121 -6.31 9.21 14.20
CA ARG A 121 -7.64 8.74 13.78
C ARG A 121 -8.14 9.60 12.62
N GLU A 122 -9.11 9.08 11.89
CA GLU A 122 -9.89 9.85 10.91
C GLU A 122 -10.38 11.17 11.51
N GLY A 123 -10.17 12.27 10.78
CA GLY A 123 -10.61 13.61 11.18
C GLY A 123 -9.69 14.34 12.16
N ASP A 124 -8.63 13.70 12.68
CA ASP A 124 -7.61 14.39 13.47
C ASP A 124 -6.94 15.49 12.64
N ARG A 125 -6.29 16.43 13.34
CA ARG A 125 -5.52 17.50 12.69
C ARG A 125 -4.07 17.51 13.15
N VAL A 126 -3.15 17.59 12.19
CA VAL A 126 -1.72 17.76 12.42
C VAL A 126 -1.26 19.00 11.67
N ASP A 127 -0.79 20.02 12.40
CA ASP A 127 -0.31 21.30 11.85
C ASP A 127 -1.29 21.96 10.85
N GLY A 128 -2.59 21.85 11.14
CA GLY A 128 -3.65 22.40 10.31
C GLY A 128 -4.12 21.50 9.16
N TRP A 129 -3.45 20.37 8.90
CA TRP A 129 -3.86 19.37 7.94
C TRP A 129 -4.88 18.41 8.58
N GLU A 130 -5.95 18.13 7.87
CA GLU A 130 -6.93 17.11 8.24
C GLU A 130 -6.45 15.74 7.81
N VAL A 131 -6.54 14.77 8.71
CA VAL A 131 -6.17 13.36 8.47
C VAL A 131 -7.37 12.63 7.89
N LEU A 132 -7.21 12.09 6.69
CA LEU A 132 -8.21 11.26 6.01
C LEU A 132 -7.72 9.82 5.98
N TRP A 133 -8.52 8.89 6.49
CA TRP A 133 -8.25 7.46 6.32
C TRP A 133 -8.75 7.00 4.95
N LEU A 134 -7.82 6.64 4.08
CA LEU A 134 -8.05 6.24 2.69
C LEU A 134 -7.46 4.85 2.44
N PRO A 135 -8.13 3.77 2.91
CA PRO A 135 -7.63 2.41 2.82
C PRO A 135 -7.70 1.84 1.40
N GLY A 136 -7.00 0.71 1.20
CA GLY A 136 -7.01 -0.09 -0.03
C GLY A 136 -5.62 -0.45 -0.51
N HIS A 137 -4.75 0.54 -0.80
CA HIS A 137 -3.33 0.30 -1.06
C HIS A 137 -2.62 -0.28 0.19
N ALA A 138 -2.93 0.25 1.34
CA ALA A 138 -2.66 -0.33 2.66
C ALA A 138 -3.87 -0.08 3.55
N ASP A 139 -4.14 -0.99 4.50
CA ASP A 139 -5.35 -0.92 5.34
C ASP A 139 -5.41 0.33 6.21
N GLY A 140 -4.26 0.75 6.73
CA GLY A 140 -4.11 1.92 7.59
C GLY A 140 -3.67 3.18 6.86
N HIS A 141 -3.78 3.22 5.52
CA HIS A 141 -3.30 4.35 4.73
C HIS A 141 -4.06 5.64 5.08
N VAL A 142 -3.30 6.74 5.29
CA VAL A 142 -3.85 8.09 5.48
C VAL A 142 -3.35 9.06 4.42
N ALA A 143 -4.19 10.05 4.14
CA ALA A 143 -3.84 11.24 3.40
C ALA A 143 -4.04 12.48 4.26
N LEU A 144 -3.46 13.60 3.84
CA LEU A 144 -3.60 14.89 4.52
C LEU A 144 -4.26 15.89 3.58
N LEU A 145 -5.34 16.53 4.04
CA LEU A 145 -6.08 17.53 3.27
C LEU A 145 -6.00 18.90 3.93
N ARG A 146 -5.67 19.93 3.14
CA ARG A 146 -5.74 21.35 3.54
C ARG A 146 -5.91 22.24 2.33
N ASP A 147 -6.88 23.15 2.37
CA ASP A 147 -7.10 24.21 1.37
C ASP A 147 -7.15 23.66 -0.08
N GLY A 148 -7.79 22.51 -0.30
CA GLY A 148 -7.90 21.85 -1.60
C GLY A 148 -6.64 21.12 -2.05
N VAL A 149 -5.60 21.04 -1.23
CA VAL A 149 -4.39 20.27 -1.47
C VAL A 149 -4.48 18.94 -0.73
N LEU A 150 -4.30 17.84 -1.46
CA LEU A 150 -4.27 16.49 -0.91
C LEU A 150 -2.84 15.94 -0.96
N VAL A 151 -2.26 15.59 0.19
CA VAL A 151 -1.04 14.77 0.25
C VAL A 151 -1.50 13.32 0.36
N CYS A 152 -1.43 12.60 -0.75
CA CYS A 152 -2.20 11.35 -0.90
C CYS A 152 -1.38 10.06 -0.70
N GLY A 153 -0.10 10.15 -0.34
CA GLY A 153 0.73 8.92 -0.27
C GLY A 153 0.57 8.11 -1.56
N ASP A 154 0.32 6.82 -1.42
CA ASP A 154 0.24 5.91 -2.57
C ASP A 154 -1.18 5.49 -2.96
N VAL A 155 -2.22 6.21 -2.50
CA VAL A 155 -3.58 5.93 -2.98
C VAL A 155 -3.85 6.48 -4.38
N LEU A 156 -3.07 7.47 -4.84
CA LEU A 156 -3.25 8.09 -6.15
C LEU A 156 -1.89 8.41 -6.76
N LEU A 157 -1.53 7.77 -7.87
CA LEU A 157 -0.28 7.98 -8.60
C LEU A 157 -0.58 8.48 -10.02
N ALA A 158 0.24 9.39 -10.54
CA ALA A 158 -0.01 10.03 -11.84
C ALA A 158 0.14 9.07 -13.02
N GLY A 159 1.17 8.22 -13.02
CA GLY A 159 1.58 7.45 -14.20
C GLY A 159 1.28 5.95 -14.16
N ILE A 160 0.99 5.40 -12.98
CA ILE A 160 0.75 3.96 -12.78
C ILE A 160 -0.45 3.77 -11.85
N SER A 161 -1.05 2.57 -11.86
CA SER A 161 -2.02 2.18 -10.84
C SER A 161 -1.29 1.81 -9.55
N PRO A 162 -1.73 2.30 -8.38
CA PRO A 162 -1.26 1.78 -7.10
C PRO A 162 -1.56 0.29 -6.97
N ALA A 163 -0.63 -0.46 -6.38
CA ALA A 163 -0.87 -1.86 -6.08
C ALA A 163 -1.93 -2.00 -4.97
N VAL A 164 -2.94 -2.82 -5.20
CA VAL A 164 -3.98 -3.17 -4.22
C VAL A 164 -3.89 -4.67 -3.97
N GLY A 165 -3.05 -5.06 -3.02
CA GLY A 165 -2.74 -6.46 -2.76
C GLY A 165 -3.46 -7.02 -1.53
N LEU A 166 -3.81 -8.31 -1.58
CA LEU A 166 -4.24 -9.07 -0.42
C LEU A 166 -3.06 -9.84 0.17
N TYR A 167 -2.82 -9.65 1.46
CA TYR A 167 -1.75 -10.28 2.24
C TYR A 167 -2.33 -10.90 3.53
N PRO A 168 -1.58 -11.74 4.27
CA PRO A 168 -2.10 -12.40 5.49
C PRO A 168 -2.69 -11.45 6.53
N GLU A 169 -2.14 -10.26 6.65
CA GLU A 169 -2.56 -9.25 7.64
C GLU A 169 -3.54 -8.21 7.06
N SER A 170 -3.94 -8.34 5.79
CA SER A 170 -4.86 -7.40 5.13
C SER A 170 -6.29 -7.58 5.60
N ARG A 171 -7.06 -6.52 5.49
CA ARG A 171 -8.53 -6.57 5.56
C ARG A 171 -9.07 -7.49 4.47
N PRO A 172 -10.26 -8.10 4.66
CA PRO A 172 -10.73 -9.16 3.78
C PRO A 172 -10.94 -8.77 2.31
N ASP A 173 -11.29 -7.51 2.04
CA ASP A 173 -11.58 -7.00 0.68
C ASP A 173 -10.90 -5.64 0.48
N PRO A 174 -9.56 -5.61 0.27
CA PRO A 174 -8.83 -4.37 0.07
C PRO A 174 -9.24 -3.64 -1.21
N LEU A 175 -9.71 -4.35 -2.24
CA LEU A 175 -10.18 -3.72 -3.46
C LEU A 175 -11.49 -2.95 -3.24
N ALA A 176 -12.44 -3.48 -2.45
CA ALA A 176 -13.63 -2.72 -2.09
C ALA A 176 -13.29 -1.48 -1.27
N ASP A 177 -12.31 -1.58 -0.35
CA ASP A 177 -11.81 -0.43 0.41
C ASP A 177 -11.20 0.62 -0.54
N TYR A 178 -10.40 0.18 -1.51
CA TYR A 178 -9.76 1.08 -2.48
C TYR A 178 -10.77 1.77 -3.41
N LEU A 179 -11.75 1.04 -3.93
CA LEU A 179 -12.80 1.63 -4.77
C LEU A 179 -13.58 2.71 -4.01
N ARG A 180 -13.91 2.49 -2.73
CA ARG A 180 -14.54 3.52 -1.88
C ARG A 180 -13.60 4.71 -1.62
N THR A 181 -12.32 4.46 -1.46
CA THR A 181 -11.31 5.53 -1.36
C THR A 181 -11.28 6.40 -2.62
N LEU A 182 -11.31 5.79 -3.81
CA LEU A 182 -11.35 6.53 -5.07
C LEU A 182 -12.65 7.34 -5.23
N GLU A 183 -13.81 6.76 -4.88
CA GLU A 183 -15.08 7.48 -4.84
C GLU A 183 -15.02 8.69 -3.90
N ARG A 184 -14.44 8.52 -2.71
CA ARG A 184 -14.25 9.62 -1.76
C ARG A 184 -13.33 10.72 -2.29
N ILE A 185 -12.26 10.38 -3.03
CA ILE A 185 -11.40 11.38 -3.68
C ILE A 185 -12.18 12.17 -4.74
N VAL A 186 -13.04 11.51 -5.51
CA VAL A 186 -13.94 12.19 -6.47
C VAL A 186 -14.87 13.16 -5.76
N GLU A 187 -15.45 12.78 -4.61
CA GLU A 187 -16.36 13.64 -3.83
C GLU A 187 -15.64 14.82 -3.18
N LEU A 188 -14.40 14.61 -2.71
CA LEU A 188 -13.56 15.66 -2.12
C LEU A 188 -13.09 16.68 -3.15
N ASP A 189 -12.96 16.28 -4.41
CA ASP A 189 -12.53 17.09 -5.57
C ASP A 189 -11.35 18.03 -5.25
N PRO A 190 -10.21 17.49 -4.76
CA PRO A 190 -9.08 18.34 -4.43
C PRO A 190 -8.48 18.97 -5.69
N ALA A 191 -7.99 20.21 -5.58
CA ALA A 191 -7.42 20.96 -6.70
C ALA A 191 -6.09 20.34 -7.21
N VAL A 192 -5.37 19.65 -6.34
CA VAL A 192 -4.11 18.96 -6.66
C VAL A 192 -3.83 17.88 -5.61
N ALA A 193 -3.25 16.76 -6.04
CA ALA A 193 -2.76 15.73 -5.12
C ALA A 193 -1.25 15.52 -5.28
N TYR A 194 -0.55 15.39 -4.14
CA TYR A 194 0.87 15.10 -4.06
C TYR A 194 1.05 13.65 -3.62
N PRO A 195 1.47 12.76 -4.53
CA PRO A 195 1.69 11.35 -4.22
C PRO A 195 3.02 11.11 -3.50
N GLY A 196 3.18 9.90 -2.94
CA GLY A 196 4.45 9.41 -2.41
C GLY A 196 5.51 9.22 -3.50
N HIS A 197 5.08 8.88 -4.71
CA HIS A 197 5.94 8.64 -5.87
C HIS A 197 5.46 9.36 -7.12
N GLY A 198 6.42 9.84 -7.91
CA GLY A 198 6.15 10.47 -9.21
C GLY A 198 5.72 11.92 -9.12
N GLU A 199 5.06 12.39 -10.18
CA GLU A 199 4.66 13.78 -10.34
C GLU A 199 3.33 14.08 -9.64
N PRO A 200 3.06 15.35 -9.27
CA PRO A 200 1.77 15.75 -8.74
C PRO A 200 0.62 15.46 -9.72
N VAL A 201 -0.48 14.95 -9.17
CA VAL A 201 -1.71 14.71 -9.90
C VAL A 201 -2.53 16.00 -9.93
N ARG A 202 -2.69 16.58 -11.12
CA ARG A 202 -3.31 17.89 -11.27
C ARG A 202 -4.84 17.84 -11.34
N GLU A 203 -5.40 16.70 -11.71
CA GLU A 203 -6.84 16.43 -11.79
C GLU A 203 -7.17 15.16 -10.98
N PRO A 204 -7.11 15.23 -9.63
CA PRO A 204 -7.20 14.04 -8.78
C PRO A 204 -8.52 13.28 -8.93
N ALA A 205 -9.63 13.98 -9.07
CA ALA A 205 -10.95 13.37 -9.25
C ALA A 205 -11.05 12.62 -10.59
N GLU A 206 -10.47 13.15 -11.67
CA GLU A 206 -10.43 12.47 -12.96
C GLU A 206 -9.52 11.24 -12.88
N ARG A 207 -8.34 11.37 -12.30
CA ARG A 207 -7.43 10.24 -12.10
C ARG A 207 -8.07 9.14 -11.25
N ALA A 208 -8.83 9.49 -10.23
CA ALA A 208 -9.58 8.51 -9.43
C ALA A 208 -10.63 7.75 -10.27
N ARG A 209 -11.34 8.44 -11.16
CA ARG A 209 -12.28 7.77 -12.09
C ARG A 209 -11.57 6.81 -13.05
N GLU A 210 -10.42 7.22 -13.62
CA GLU A 210 -9.61 6.34 -14.48
C GLU A 210 -9.20 5.06 -13.74
N LEU A 211 -8.80 5.17 -12.47
CA LEU A 211 -8.43 4.01 -11.67
C LEU A 211 -9.62 3.11 -11.34
N VAL A 212 -10.82 3.65 -11.13
CA VAL A 212 -12.05 2.85 -11.00
C VAL A 212 -12.29 2.03 -12.28
N GLU A 213 -12.18 2.65 -13.46
CA GLU A 213 -12.34 1.93 -14.74
C GLU A 213 -11.24 0.89 -14.97
N HIS A 214 -9.99 1.20 -14.59
CA HIS A 214 -8.89 0.25 -14.63
C HIS A 214 -9.22 -1.02 -13.81
N HIS A 215 -9.69 -0.86 -12.58
CA HIS A 215 -10.03 -2.03 -11.73
C HIS A 215 -11.27 -2.77 -12.22
N ARG A 216 -12.24 -2.09 -12.84
CA ARG A 216 -13.38 -2.75 -13.51
C ARG A 216 -12.90 -3.65 -14.66
N GLY A 217 -11.99 -3.14 -15.50
CA GLY A 217 -11.35 -3.93 -16.54
C GLY A 217 -10.59 -5.13 -16.00
N ARG A 218 -9.78 -4.91 -14.95
CA ARG A 218 -9.01 -5.98 -14.29
C ARG A 218 -9.90 -7.05 -13.65
N LEU A 219 -11.05 -6.68 -13.06
CA LEU A 219 -12.04 -7.63 -12.53
C LEU A 219 -12.63 -8.51 -13.64
N GLU A 220 -12.93 -7.95 -14.80
CA GLU A 220 -13.43 -8.72 -15.93
C GLU A 220 -12.35 -9.65 -16.49
N GLU A 221 -11.11 -9.18 -16.64
CA GLU A 221 -9.98 -10.03 -17.03
C GLU A 221 -9.77 -11.19 -16.04
N THR A 222 -9.88 -10.92 -14.72
CA THR A 222 -9.79 -11.93 -13.67
C THR A 222 -10.92 -12.96 -13.78
N ARG A 223 -12.14 -12.50 -14.01
CA ARG A 223 -13.30 -13.36 -14.21
C ARG A 223 -13.14 -14.29 -15.43
N VAL A 224 -12.64 -13.77 -16.54
CA VAL A 224 -12.35 -14.54 -17.75
C VAL A 224 -11.22 -15.55 -17.49
N ALA A 225 -10.20 -15.18 -16.72
CA ALA A 225 -9.08 -16.06 -16.40
C ALA A 225 -9.45 -17.22 -15.45
N LEU A 226 -10.59 -17.14 -14.74
CA LEU A 226 -11.06 -18.25 -13.89
C LEU A 226 -11.45 -19.50 -14.68
N ALA A 227 -11.91 -19.35 -15.93
CA ALA A 227 -12.37 -20.47 -16.78
C ALA A 227 -13.42 -21.37 -16.06
N ASP A 228 -13.68 -22.57 -16.64
CA ASP A 228 -14.63 -23.53 -16.10
C ASP A 228 -14.01 -24.50 -15.06
N GLU A 229 -12.70 -24.47 -14.89
CA GLU A 229 -11.95 -25.35 -13.98
C GLU A 229 -11.42 -24.57 -12.77
N PRO A 230 -11.39 -25.16 -11.56
CA PRO A 230 -10.81 -24.53 -10.40
C PRO A 230 -9.35 -24.15 -10.62
N ARG A 231 -8.99 -22.90 -10.33
CA ARG A 231 -7.62 -22.38 -10.45
C ARG A 231 -7.17 -21.76 -9.14
N THR A 232 -5.91 -22.00 -8.78
CA THR A 232 -5.27 -21.30 -7.67
C THR A 232 -5.05 -19.82 -7.99
N GLY A 233 -4.88 -19.00 -6.97
CA GLY A 233 -4.54 -17.57 -7.16
C GLY A 233 -3.26 -17.39 -7.97
N TYR A 234 -2.28 -18.30 -7.81
CA TYR A 234 -1.05 -18.29 -8.59
C TYR A 234 -1.32 -18.56 -10.08
N GLU A 235 -2.09 -19.59 -10.43
CA GLU A 235 -2.42 -19.91 -11.83
C GLU A 235 -3.18 -18.79 -12.52
N VAL A 236 -4.13 -18.13 -11.83
CA VAL A 236 -4.81 -16.94 -12.34
C VAL A 236 -3.83 -15.78 -12.52
N SER A 237 -2.91 -15.56 -11.57
CA SER A 237 -1.87 -14.53 -11.69
C SER A 237 -0.94 -14.77 -12.89
N VAL A 238 -0.59 -16.03 -13.19
CA VAL A 238 0.20 -16.36 -14.38
C VAL A 238 -0.60 -16.10 -15.66
N ALA A 239 -1.90 -16.41 -15.67
CA ALA A 239 -2.76 -16.14 -16.83
C ALA A 239 -2.89 -14.63 -17.11
N LEU A 240 -2.90 -13.78 -16.09
CA LEU A 240 -3.05 -12.32 -16.20
C LEU A 240 -1.73 -11.60 -16.53
N PHE A 241 -0.61 -12.03 -15.95
CA PHE A 241 0.65 -11.29 -15.95
C PHE A 241 1.81 -12.04 -16.62
N GLY A 242 1.56 -13.25 -17.18
CA GLY A 242 2.62 -14.12 -17.73
C GLY A 242 3.42 -14.85 -16.66
N ASP A 243 4.32 -15.73 -17.06
CA ASP A 243 5.13 -16.58 -16.18
C ASP A 243 6.58 -16.08 -15.98
N GLU A 244 7.02 -15.09 -16.74
CA GLU A 244 8.40 -14.59 -16.75
C GLU A 244 8.71 -13.51 -15.70
N LEU A 245 7.81 -13.28 -14.74
CA LEU A 245 8.03 -12.25 -13.71
C LEU A 245 9.10 -12.69 -12.71
N SER A 246 9.99 -11.75 -12.34
CA SER A 246 10.91 -11.95 -11.22
C SER A 246 10.13 -12.17 -9.91
N PRO A 247 10.68 -12.91 -8.92
CA PRO A 247 9.98 -13.20 -7.67
C PRO A 247 9.36 -12.00 -6.96
N PRO A 248 10.04 -10.84 -6.83
CA PRO A 248 9.40 -9.65 -6.24
C PRO A 248 8.17 -9.18 -7.02
N LEU A 249 8.24 -9.15 -8.35
CA LEU A 249 7.12 -8.77 -9.21
C LEU A 249 6.01 -9.82 -9.16
N ARG A 250 6.37 -11.09 -9.11
CA ARG A 250 5.41 -12.20 -8.94
C ARG A 250 4.64 -12.07 -7.64
N ARG A 251 5.29 -11.67 -6.54
CA ARG A 251 4.63 -11.40 -5.27
C ARG A 251 3.52 -10.36 -5.42
N PHE A 252 3.82 -9.23 -6.05
CA PHE A 252 2.83 -8.18 -6.28
C PHE A 252 1.69 -8.66 -7.19
N ALA A 253 2.02 -9.35 -8.29
CA ALA A 253 1.04 -9.89 -9.23
C ALA A 253 0.08 -10.88 -8.55
N VAL A 254 0.59 -11.81 -7.72
CA VAL A 254 -0.25 -12.74 -6.97
C VAL A 254 -1.11 -12.01 -5.95
N ALA A 255 -0.55 -11.11 -5.15
CA ALA A 255 -1.30 -10.37 -4.14
C ALA A 255 -2.42 -9.51 -4.76
N GLU A 256 -2.15 -8.84 -5.89
CA GLU A 256 -3.16 -8.08 -6.63
C GLU A 256 -4.25 -9.00 -7.21
N THR A 257 -3.85 -10.13 -7.81
CA THR A 257 -4.81 -11.14 -8.30
C THR A 257 -5.71 -11.63 -7.19
N LEU A 258 -5.17 -11.93 -6.02
CA LEU A 258 -5.95 -12.39 -4.86
C LEU A 258 -6.92 -11.33 -4.35
N SER A 259 -6.53 -10.06 -4.37
CA SER A 259 -7.42 -8.95 -4.03
C SER A 259 -8.64 -8.90 -4.97
N HIS A 260 -8.44 -9.09 -6.29
CA HIS A 260 -9.53 -9.12 -7.27
C HIS A 260 -10.38 -10.39 -7.14
N LEU A 261 -9.77 -11.56 -6.90
CA LEU A 261 -10.47 -12.82 -6.71
C LEU A 261 -11.37 -12.80 -5.47
N GLU A 262 -10.85 -12.35 -4.33
CA GLU A 262 -11.65 -12.23 -3.10
C GLU A 262 -12.77 -11.20 -3.27
N HIS A 263 -12.52 -10.08 -3.95
CA HIS A 263 -13.58 -9.13 -4.29
C HIS A 263 -14.70 -9.81 -5.13
N LEU A 264 -14.35 -10.60 -6.14
CA LEU A 264 -15.32 -11.37 -6.91
C LEU A 264 -16.10 -12.36 -6.03
N VAL A 265 -15.43 -13.04 -5.08
CA VAL A 265 -16.11 -13.93 -4.12
C VAL A 265 -17.11 -13.16 -3.26
N PHE A 266 -16.72 -12.02 -2.69
CA PHE A 266 -17.62 -11.17 -1.89
C PHE A 266 -18.82 -10.64 -2.69
N ARG A 267 -18.65 -10.44 -4.01
CA ARG A 267 -19.71 -9.97 -4.91
C ARG A 267 -20.52 -11.10 -5.55
N GLY A 268 -20.22 -12.38 -5.25
CA GLY A 268 -20.89 -13.55 -5.81
C GLY A 268 -20.55 -13.83 -7.28
N GLY A 269 -19.46 -13.26 -7.81
CA GLY A 269 -18.95 -13.51 -9.16
C GLY A 269 -17.92 -14.62 -9.24
N ALA A 270 -17.47 -15.15 -8.10
CA ALA A 270 -16.61 -16.31 -7.98
C ALA A 270 -16.93 -17.10 -6.71
N ALA A 271 -16.53 -18.37 -6.69
CA ALA A 271 -16.56 -19.23 -5.52
C ALA A 271 -15.14 -19.67 -5.16
N ARG A 272 -14.87 -19.82 -3.87
CA ARG A 272 -13.59 -20.32 -3.34
C ARG A 272 -13.80 -21.69 -2.71
N SER A 273 -12.92 -22.64 -3.04
CA SER A 273 -12.83 -23.96 -2.44
C SER A 273 -11.50 -24.18 -1.74
N SER A 274 -11.44 -25.15 -0.81
CA SER A 274 -10.25 -25.42 0.01
C SER A 274 -9.88 -26.92 0.04
N ASP A 275 -10.19 -27.67 -1.00
CA ASP A 275 -9.77 -29.06 -1.13
C ASP A 275 -8.30 -29.13 -1.57
N GLY A 276 -7.38 -28.96 -0.62
CA GLY A 276 -5.94 -28.82 -0.86
C GLY A 276 -5.49 -27.35 -0.87
N SER A 277 -4.95 -26.86 -1.99
CA SER A 277 -4.69 -25.42 -2.16
C SER A 277 -6.01 -24.65 -2.36
N LEU A 278 -6.02 -23.39 -1.91
CA LEU A 278 -7.17 -22.50 -2.16
C LEU A 278 -7.32 -22.28 -3.67
N ALA A 279 -8.48 -22.65 -4.21
CA ALA A 279 -8.80 -22.52 -5.62
C ALA A 279 -10.10 -21.72 -5.81
N TYR A 280 -10.24 -21.10 -6.97
CA TYR A 280 -11.34 -20.24 -7.36
C TYR A 280 -11.99 -20.74 -8.63
N THR A 281 -13.31 -20.62 -8.72
CA THR A 281 -14.12 -20.91 -9.90
C THR A 281 -15.03 -19.73 -10.20
N ALA A 282 -15.39 -19.51 -11.45
CA ALA A 282 -16.47 -18.60 -11.79
C ALA A 282 -17.79 -19.07 -11.16
N ALA A 283 -18.64 -18.15 -10.69
CA ALA A 283 -19.94 -18.44 -10.11
C ALA A 283 -21.05 -18.38 -11.14
#